data_f8fbcf026cd0dd86522c676aad712e9c
#
_entry.id   f8fbcf026cd0dd86522c676aad712e9c
#
_cell.length_a   1.000
_cell.length_b   1.000
_cell.length_c   1.000
_cell.angle_alpha   90.00
_cell.angle_beta   90.00
_cell.angle_gamma   90.00
#
_symmetry.space_group_name_H-M   'P 1'
#
loop_
_entity.id
_entity.type
_entity.pdbx_description
1 polymer ?
#
loop_
_entity_poly.entity_id
_entity_poly.type
_entity_poly.pdbx_seq_one_letter_code
_entity_poly.pdbx_strand_id
1 'polypeptide(L)'
;MAEAILAAKRQELALLRRIEERILWLASWTIHNANHLRESRDGLKVGGHQASCASMTTLMTALYMKALRPQDRVAVKPHASPVFHAIQHLFGRQEIDQLQRFRSLGGAQSYPSRTKDKDDVDFSTGSVGLLSLIHI
;
A
#
# COMPACT_ATOMS: atom_id res chain seq x y z
N MET A 1 29.01 21.87 -11.00
CA MET A 1 27.57 21.69 -11.33
C MET A 1 27.16 20.22 -11.38
N ALA A 2 27.83 19.34 -12.11
CA ALA A 2 27.51 17.91 -12.23
C ALA A 2 27.57 17.17 -10.89
N GLU A 3 28.58 17.40 -10.05
CA GLU A 3 28.71 16.78 -8.72
C GLU A 3 27.59 17.18 -7.77
N ALA A 4 27.17 18.44 -7.77
CA ALA A 4 26.05 18.89 -6.94
C ALA A 4 24.73 18.21 -7.36
N ILE A 5 24.49 18.05 -8.65
CA ILE A 5 23.32 17.31 -9.18
C ILE A 5 23.39 15.84 -8.77
N LEU A 6 24.56 15.23 -8.85
CA LEU A 6 24.74 13.82 -8.45
C LEU A 6 24.55 13.62 -6.95
N ALA A 7 25.07 14.56 -6.13
CA ALA A 7 24.86 14.53 -4.68
C ALA A 7 23.37 14.66 -4.31
N ALA A 8 22.65 15.59 -4.93
CA ALA A 8 21.21 15.76 -4.74
C ALA A 8 20.41 14.48 -5.12
N LYS A 9 20.75 13.84 -6.26
CA LYS A 9 20.12 12.59 -6.67
C LYS A 9 20.39 11.44 -5.70
N ARG A 10 21.59 11.35 -5.15
CA ARG A 10 21.95 10.34 -4.13
C ARG A 10 21.16 10.55 -2.85
N GLN A 11 21.01 11.79 -2.41
CA GLN A 11 20.22 12.13 -1.22
C GLN A 11 18.74 11.80 -1.42
N GLU A 12 18.18 12.13 -2.57
CA GLU A 12 16.81 11.78 -2.95
C GLU A 12 16.59 10.26 -2.94
N LEU A 13 17.49 9.49 -3.53
CA LEU A 13 17.42 8.04 -3.55
C LEU A 13 17.50 7.43 -2.14
N ALA A 14 18.36 8.00 -1.28
CA ALA A 14 18.43 7.57 0.12
C ALA A 14 17.12 7.83 0.87
N LEU A 15 16.46 8.97 0.61
CA LEU A 15 15.16 9.28 1.19
C LEU A 15 14.08 8.29 0.69
N LEU A 16 14.03 8.02 -0.61
CA LEU A 16 13.06 7.07 -1.19
C LEU A 16 13.24 5.67 -0.61
N ARG A 17 14.47 5.21 -0.38
CA ARG A 17 14.75 3.92 0.27
C ARG A 17 14.21 3.88 1.70
N ARG A 18 14.40 4.94 2.48
CA ARG A 18 13.84 5.02 3.85
C ARG A 18 12.32 5.00 3.86
N ILE A 19 11.68 5.64 2.88
CA ILE A 19 10.22 5.60 2.72
C ILE A 19 9.78 4.19 2.33
N GLU A 20 10.45 3.56 1.39
CA GLU A 20 10.21 2.17 0.96
C GLU A 20 10.29 1.18 2.14
N GLU A 21 11.33 1.26 2.95
CA GLU A 21 11.50 0.44 4.15
C GLU A 21 10.34 0.64 5.14
N ARG A 22 9.89 1.88 5.31
CA ARG A 22 8.75 2.19 6.18
C ARG A 22 7.44 1.63 5.62
N ILE A 23 7.22 1.74 4.32
CA ILE A 23 6.05 1.17 3.64
C ILE A 23 6.05 -0.36 3.76
N LEU A 24 7.18 -1.00 3.52
CA LEU A 24 7.32 -2.45 3.65
C LEU A 24 7.03 -2.92 5.08
N TRP A 25 7.58 -2.20 6.06
CA TRP A 25 7.35 -2.50 7.47
C TRP A 25 5.86 -2.38 7.83
N LEU A 26 5.22 -1.27 7.47
CA LEU A 26 3.80 -1.03 7.75
C LEU A 26 2.90 -2.08 7.09
N ALA A 27 3.14 -2.39 5.83
CA ALA A 27 2.37 -3.39 5.08
C ALA A 27 2.51 -4.79 5.70
N SER A 28 3.73 -5.19 6.05
CA SER A 28 4.02 -6.48 6.69
C SER A 28 3.42 -6.56 8.08
N TRP A 29 3.56 -5.48 8.86
CA TRP A 29 2.99 -5.39 10.20
C TRP A 29 1.46 -5.44 10.16
N THR A 30 0.81 -4.76 9.24
CA THR A 30 -0.64 -4.76 9.09
C THR A 30 -1.19 -6.19 8.91
N ILE A 31 -0.54 -6.98 8.04
CA ILE A 31 -0.91 -8.39 7.82
C ILE A 31 -0.59 -9.24 9.08
N HIS A 32 0.56 -9.03 9.70
CA HIS A 32 0.97 -9.75 10.90
C HIS A 32 0.03 -9.46 12.06
N ASN A 33 -0.28 -8.19 12.32
CA ASN A 33 -1.23 -7.78 13.34
C ASN A 33 -2.59 -8.44 13.15
N ALA A 34 -3.12 -8.42 11.93
CA ALA A 34 -4.43 -8.99 11.63
C ALA A 34 -4.52 -10.50 11.85
N ASN A 35 -3.39 -11.22 11.73
CA ASN A 35 -3.38 -12.70 11.81
C ASN A 35 -2.82 -13.27 13.10
N HIS A 36 -2.06 -12.48 13.89
CA HIS A 36 -1.30 -13.00 15.02
C HIS A 36 -1.40 -12.18 16.30
N LEU A 37 -1.64 -10.87 16.22
CA LEU A 37 -1.66 -10.00 17.40
C LEU A 37 -3.09 -9.63 17.82
N ARG A 38 -3.93 -9.36 16.84
CA ARG A 38 -5.33 -9.02 17.09
C ARG A 38 -6.14 -10.25 17.44
N GLU A 39 -6.99 -10.15 18.47
CA GLU A 39 -7.90 -11.23 18.83
C GLU A 39 -8.84 -11.58 17.66
N SER A 40 -8.99 -12.87 17.41
CA SER A 40 -9.90 -13.43 16.41
C SER A 40 -11.09 -14.08 17.12
N ARG A 41 -12.31 -13.85 16.61
CA ARG A 41 -13.53 -14.43 17.19
C ARG A 41 -13.59 -15.95 17.07
N ASP A 42 -13.03 -16.48 16.02
CA ASP A 42 -13.13 -17.89 15.63
C ASP A 42 -11.75 -18.59 15.55
N GLY A 43 -10.70 -17.89 15.92
CA GLY A 43 -9.31 -18.39 15.82
C GLY A 43 -8.78 -18.47 14.40
N LEU A 44 -9.55 -18.08 13.39
CA LEU A 44 -9.14 -18.12 12.00
C LEU A 44 -8.30 -16.91 11.61
N LYS A 45 -7.33 -17.14 10.72
CA LYS A 45 -6.53 -16.07 10.14
C LYS A 45 -7.33 -15.32 9.08
N VAL A 46 -7.22 -14.00 9.08
CA VAL A 46 -7.88 -13.16 8.06
C VAL A 46 -7.16 -13.16 6.72
N GLY A 47 -5.96 -13.75 6.66
CA GLY A 47 -5.16 -13.84 5.45
C GLY A 47 -4.41 -12.55 5.13
N GLY A 48 -3.84 -12.49 3.94
CA GLY A 48 -2.99 -11.42 3.42
C GLY A 48 -1.79 -12.01 2.68
N HIS A 49 -1.12 -11.20 1.86
CA HIS A 49 -0.06 -11.66 0.96
C HIS A 49 1.21 -10.83 1.19
N GLN A 50 2.00 -11.18 2.23
CA GLN A 50 3.24 -10.46 2.56
C GLN A 50 4.24 -10.46 1.40
N ALA A 51 4.43 -11.61 0.74
CA ALA A 51 5.33 -11.71 -0.41
C ALA A 51 4.90 -10.83 -1.59
N SER A 52 3.59 -10.78 -1.89
CA SER A 52 3.05 -9.87 -2.92
C SER A 52 3.24 -8.41 -2.54
N CYS A 53 3.07 -8.06 -1.27
CA CYS A 53 3.34 -6.70 -0.78
C CYS A 53 4.82 -6.35 -0.94
N ALA A 54 5.72 -7.22 -0.51
CA ALA A 54 7.17 -6.99 -0.62
C ALA A 54 7.60 -6.78 -2.08
N SER A 55 7.09 -7.61 -3.01
CA SER A 55 7.43 -7.49 -4.44
C SER A 55 6.92 -6.19 -5.08
N MET A 56 5.87 -5.58 -4.54
CA MET A 56 5.28 -4.35 -5.07
C MET A 56 5.77 -3.08 -4.39
N THR A 57 6.47 -3.19 -3.25
CA THR A 57 6.81 -2.02 -2.43
C THR A 57 7.68 -1.01 -3.17
N THR A 58 8.77 -1.45 -3.82
CA THR A 58 9.67 -0.57 -4.58
C THR A 58 8.92 0.14 -5.70
N LEU A 59 8.15 -0.62 -6.49
CA LEU A 59 7.39 -0.07 -7.61
C LEU A 59 6.36 0.97 -7.14
N MET A 60 5.58 0.65 -6.12
CA MET A 60 4.56 1.55 -5.60
C MET A 60 5.17 2.77 -4.91
N THR A 61 6.29 2.63 -4.22
CA THR A 61 7.03 3.76 -3.66
C THR A 61 7.48 4.72 -4.78
N ALA A 62 8.12 4.20 -5.81
CA ALA A 62 8.55 5.01 -6.96
C ALA A 62 7.36 5.67 -7.67
N LEU A 63 6.28 4.93 -7.87
CA LEU A 63 5.06 5.42 -8.51
C LEU A 63 4.48 6.60 -7.72
N TYR A 64 4.15 6.41 -6.44
CA TYR A 64 3.46 7.40 -5.62
C TYR A 64 4.33 8.59 -5.22
N MET A 65 5.65 8.40 -5.03
CA MET A 65 6.54 9.46 -4.57
C MET A 65 7.19 10.26 -5.72
N LYS A 66 7.23 9.71 -6.94
CA LYS A 66 8.00 10.32 -8.04
C LYS A 66 7.27 10.43 -9.37
N ALA A 67 6.43 9.46 -9.73
CA ALA A 67 5.91 9.36 -11.08
C ALA A 67 4.51 9.91 -11.24
N LEU A 68 3.62 9.69 -10.27
CA LEU A 68 2.21 10.12 -10.35
C LEU A 68 2.08 11.64 -10.42
N ARG A 69 1.20 12.08 -11.29
CA ARG A 69 0.75 13.47 -11.46
C ARG A 69 -0.67 13.60 -10.90
N PRO A 70 -1.13 14.83 -10.59
CA PRO A 70 -2.47 15.04 -10.01
C PRO A 70 -3.62 14.50 -10.87
N GLN A 71 -3.44 14.42 -12.18
CA GLN A 71 -4.45 13.91 -13.12
C GLN A 71 -4.41 12.39 -13.30
N ASP A 72 -3.34 11.71 -12.88
CA ASP A 72 -3.19 10.27 -13.04
C ASP A 72 -4.15 9.53 -12.10
N ARG A 73 -4.57 8.35 -12.53
CA ARG A 73 -5.46 7.46 -11.76
C ARG A 73 -4.84 6.09 -11.64
N VAL A 74 -4.95 5.48 -10.46
CA VAL A 74 -4.30 4.21 -10.14
C VAL A 74 -5.33 3.14 -9.76
N ALA A 75 -5.33 2.04 -10.50
CA ALA A 75 -6.06 0.85 -10.11
C ALA A 75 -5.14 -0.07 -9.28
N VAL A 76 -5.37 -0.11 -7.98
CA VAL A 76 -4.53 -0.88 -7.05
C VAL A 76 -4.94 -2.34 -7.05
N LYS A 77 -3.97 -3.24 -7.29
CA LYS A 77 -4.22 -4.68 -7.18
C LYS A 77 -4.47 -5.06 -5.70
N PRO A 78 -5.57 -5.79 -5.40
CA PRO A 78 -5.92 -6.13 -4.01
C PRO A 78 -4.82 -6.87 -3.23
N HIS A 79 -4.00 -7.70 -3.88
CA HIS A 79 -2.88 -8.38 -3.24
C HIS A 79 -1.79 -7.43 -2.71
N ALA A 80 -1.75 -6.19 -3.20
CA ALA A 80 -0.86 -5.13 -2.75
C ALA A 80 -1.60 -4.04 -1.93
N SER A 81 -2.85 -4.28 -1.54
CA SER A 81 -3.63 -3.30 -0.77
C SER A 81 -2.96 -2.85 0.53
N PRO A 82 -2.27 -3.71 1.32
CA PRO A 82 -1.54 -3.24 2.49
C PRO A 82 -0.44 -2.23 2.17
N VAL A 83 0.21 -2.33 1.00
CA VAL A 83 1.19 -1.32 0.54
C VAL A 83 0.49 0.00 0.22
N PHE A 84 -0.65 -0.06 -0.46
CA PHE A 84 -1.47 1.12 -0.74
C PHE A 84 -1.91 1.80 0.57
N HIS A 85 -2.46 1.06 1.52
CA HIS A 85 -2.88 1.60 2.82
C HIS A 85 -1.71 2.19 3.62
N ALA A 86 -0.53 1.55 3.58
CA ALA A 86 0.68 2.10 4.19
C ALA A 86 1.07 3.46 3.57
N ILE A 87 0.98 3.59 2.24
CA ILE A 87 1.24 4.85 1.54
C ILE A 87 0.20 5.91 1.94
N GLN A 88 -1.10 5.58 1.96
CA GLN A 88 -2.16 6.50 2.37
C GLN A 88 -1.98 6.98 3.81
N HIS A 89 -1.55 6.08 4.71
CA HIS A 89 -1.21 6.45 6.08
C HIS A 89 -0.03 7.44 6.14
N LEU A 90 1.04 7.19 5.39
CA LEU A 90 2.19 8.10 5.34
C LEU A 90 1.85 9.48 4.73
N PHE A 91 0.84 9.55 3.88
CA PHE A 91 0.29 10.81 3.38
C PHE A 91 -0.68 11.50 4.36
N GLY A 92 -0.92 10.92 5.54
CA GLY A 92 -1.86 11.45 6.52
C GLY A 92 -3.33 11.33 6.13
N ARG A 93 -3.66 10.50 5.14
CA ARG A 93 -5.02 10.28 4.65
C ARG A 93 -5.73 9.13 5.35
N GLN A 94 -4.98 8.28 6.03
CA GLN A 94 -5.49 7.12 6.74
C GLN A 94 -4.89 7.03 8.14
N GLU A 95 -5.75 6.83 9.14
CA GLU A 95 -5.32 6.69 10.53
C GLU A 95 -4.71 5.31 10.79
N ILE A 96 -3.78 5.23 11.76
CA ILE A 96 -3.14 3.97 12.14
C ILE A 96 -4.16 2.94 12.62
N ASP A 97 -5.23 3.37 13.26
CA ASP A 97 -6.34 2.53 13.72
C ASP A 97 -7.01 1.75 12.57
N GLN A 98 -7.10 2.34 11.38
CA GLN A 98 -7.63 1.65 10.19
C GLN A 98 -6.71 0.51 9.74
N LEU A 99 -5.39 0.69 9.82
CA LEU A 99 -4.42 -0.38 9.55
C LEU A 99 -4.50 -1.48 10.61
N GLN A 100 -4.64 -1.12 11.88
CA GLN A 100 -4.81 -2.07 12.98
C GLN A 100 -6.05 -2.93 12.80
N ARG A 101 -7.12 -2.36 12.27
CA ARG A 101 -8.39 -3.04 11.97
C ARG A 101 -8.49 -3.57 10.54
N PHE A 102 -7.36 -3.78 9.87
CA PHE A 102 -7.35 -4.33 8.50
C PHE A 102 -8.25 -5.55 8.38
N ARG A 103 -9.14 -5.57 7.38
CA ARG A 103 -10.16 -6.61 7.15
C ARG A 103 -11.21 -6.76 8.27
N SER A 104 -11.36 -5.78 9.13
CA SER A 104 -12.45 -5.69 10.09
C SER A 104 -13.43 -4.58 9.71
N LEU A 105 -14.57 -4.56 10.35
CA LEU A 105 -15.54 -3.49 10.15
C LEU A 105 -14.94 -2.14 10.54
N GLY A 106 -15.01 -1.19 9.63
CA GLY A 106 -14.42 0.15 9.79
C GLY A 106 -12.90 0.22 9.69
N GLY A 107 -12.23 -0.90 9.40
CA GLY A 107 -10.79 -0.94 9.11
C GLY A 107 -10.48 -0.87 7.61
N ALA A 108 -9.20 -0.81 7.27
CA ALA A 108 -8.70 -0.81 5.90
C ALA A 108 -9.17 -2.06 5.14
N GLN A 109 -9.66 -1.86 3.92
CA GLN A 109 -10.23 -2.92 3.12
C GLN A 109 -9.15 -3.70 2.36
N SER A 110 -9.32 -5.02 2.26
CA SER A 110 -8.45 -5.84 1.40
C SER A 110 -8.66 -5.57 -0.09
N TYR A 111 -9.83 -5.05 -0.43
CA TYR A 111 -10.18 -4.55 -1.77
C TYR A 111 -10.45 -3.06 -1.64
N PRO A 112 -9.48 -2.18 -1.93
CA PRO A 112 -9.70 -0.75 -1.86
C PRO A 112 -10.96 -0.35 -2.61
N SER A 113 -11.81 0.41 -1.97
CA SER A 113 -13.16 0.70 -2.45
C SER A 113 -13.49 2.18 -2.36
N ARG A 114 -13.91 2.78 -3.46
CA ARG A 114 -14.34 4.18 -3.52
C ARG A 114 -15.52 4.51 -2.58
N THR A 115 -16.27 3.50 -2.17
CA THR A 115 -17.49 3.71 -1.35
C THR A 115 -17.29 3.34 0.11
N LYS A 116 -16.32 2.50 0.43
CA LYS A 116 -16.10 1.97 1.79
C LYS A 116 -14.85 2.57 2.45
N ASP A 117 -13.81 2.83 1.68
CA ASP A 117 -12.63 3.51 2.18
C ASP A 117 -12.85 5.03 2.08
N LYS A 118 -12.37 5.74 3.08
CA LYS A 118 -12.36 7.22 3.10
C LYS A 118 -11.16 7.80 2.36
N ASP A 119 -10.32 6.92 1.83
CA ASP A 119 -9.07 7.25 1.18
C ASP A 119 -9.29 7.64 -0.29
N ASP A 120 -8.24 8.15 -0.90
CA ASP A 120 -8.20 8.53 -2.31
C ASP A 120 -8.09 7.27 -3.19
N VAL A 121 -9.18 6.53 -3.28
CA VAL A 121 -9.31 5.32 -4.12
C VAL A 121 -9.91 5.70 -5.46
N ASP A 122 -9.10 5.65 -6.52
CA ASP A 122 -9.57 5.97 -7.88
C ASP A 122 -10.54 4.92 -8.43
N PHE A 123 -10.24 3.64 -8.20
CA PHE A 123 -11.04 2.51 -8.71
C PHE A 123 -11.25 1.45 -7.64
N SER A 124 -12.47 0.97 -7.51
CA SER A 124 -12.74 -0.27 -6.78
C SER A 124 -12.37 -1.45 -7.67
N THR A 125 -11.40 -2.27 -7.23
CA THR A 125 -10.90 -3.41 -8.02
C THR A 125 -11.12 -4.73 -7.29
N GLY A 126 -11.20 -5.82 -8.08
CA GLY A 126 -11.25 -7.19 -7.59
C GLY A 126 -9.98 -7.98 -7.92
N SER A 127 -9.84 -9.18 -7.39
CA SER A 127 -8.70 -10.07 -7.66
C SER A 127 -8.92 -11.05 -8.83
N VAL A 128 -10.01 -10.92 -9.56
CA VAL A 128 -10.46 -11.83 -10.63
C VAL A 128 -9.87 -11.53 -12.00
N GLY A 129 -8.63 -11.11 -12.08
CA GLY A 129 -7.95 -10.84 -13.34
C GLY A 129 -8.24 -9.48 -13.96
N LEU A 130 -8.91 -8.57 -13.28
CA LEU A 130 -9.27 -7.25 -13.81
C LEU A 130 -8.07 -6.42 -14.30
N LEU A 131 -6.89 -6.63 -13.72
CA LEU A 131 -5.67 -5.92 -14.09
C LEU A 131 -4.77 -6.72 -15.05
N SER A 132 -5.21 -7.89 -15.51
CA SER A 132 -4.47 -8.73 -16.45
C SER A 132 -5.14 -8.86 -17.84
N LEU A 133 -6.18 -8.09 -18.10
CA LEU A 133 -6.93 -8.09 -19.38
C LEU A 133 -6.17 -7.47 -20.55
N ILE A 134 -4.98 -6.97 -20.33
CA ILE A 134 -4.12 -6.41 -21.40
C ILE A 134 -3.53 -7.51 -22.33
N HIS A 135 -3.81 -8.77 -22.08
CA HIS A 135 -3.35 -9.89 -22.88
C HIS A 135 -4.42 -10.43 -23.86
N ILE A 136 -5.48 -9.69 -24.07
CA ILE A 136 -6.52 -10.03 -25.06
C ILE A 136 -6.22 -9.32 -26.37
#